data_7eafc08e60793f71a77314c3e6944dbd
#
_entry.id   7eafc08e60793f71a77314c3e6944dbd
#
_cell.length_a   1.000
_cell.length_b   1.000
_cell.length_c   1.000
_cell.angle_alpha   90.00
_cell.angle_beta   90.00
_cell.angle_gamma   90.00
#
_symmetry.space_group_name_H-M   'P 1'
#
loop_
_entity.id
_entity.type
_entity.pdbx_description
1 polymer ?
#
loop_
_entity_poly.entity_id
_entity_poly.type
_entity_poly.pdbx_seq_one_letter_code
_entity_poly.pdbx_strand_id
1 'polypeptide(L)'
;MAHPTLPTNTLNRTMKNSKLEWEEAKEVKKDIEHILEILEDFPHVNKDRIFCYRTYGSKSRSYARIWAFPKIFQSALGLKPAYVIEVLSKYYDKLDEDNKKKVLIHELLHIPKNFSGALLPHRGRYIENQSKKLFQEYKKKIR
;
A
#
# COMPACT_ATOMS: atom_id res chain seq x y z
N MET A 1 27.39 -10.67 3.73
CA MET A 1 27.19 -10.97 3.88
C MET A 1 26.17 -11.57 3.88
N ALA A 2 25.79 -12.11 3.53
CA ALA A 2 24.96 -12.72 3.33
C ALA A 2 24.34 -13.27 4.20
N HIS A 3 23.81 -13.80 4.30
CA HIS A 3 23.46 -14.31 5.10
C HIS A 3 22.34 -14.70 5.39
N PRO A 4 21.89 -14.36 5.34
CA PRO A 4 20.73 -14.59 5.93
C PRO A 4 19.75 -15.43 5.29
N THR A 5 19.93 -15.75 4.15
CA THR A 5 18.98 -16.57 3.48
C THR A 5 18.82 -17.94 4.06
N LEU A 6 19.88 -18.51 4.55
CA LEU A 6 19.81 -19.86 5.04
C LEU A 6 18.88 -20.03 6.22
N PRO A 7 19.05 -19.23 7.26
CA PRO A 7 18.16 -19.36 8.40
C PRO A 7 16.72 -19.06 8.04
N THR A 8 16.53 -18.13 7.12
CA THR A 8 15.21 -17.74 6.70
C THR A 8 14.47 -18.89 6.05
N ASN A 9 15.14 -19.60 5.18
CA ASN A 9 14.51 -20.72 4.50
C ASN A 9 14.12 -21.81 5.48
N THR A 10 14.99 -22.09 6.40
CA THR A 10 14.71 -23.11 7.41
C THR A 10 13.52 -22.73 8.25
N LEU A 11 13.48 -21.49 8.66
CA LEU A 11 12.38 -21.01 9.46
C LEU A 11 11.07 -21.07 8.72
N ASN A 12 11.05 -20.67 7.49
CA ASN A 12 9.83 -20.69 6.72
C ASN A 12 9.26 -22.08 6.62
N ARG A 13 10.10 -23.05 6.42
CA ARG A 13 9.63 -24.40 6.31
C ARG A 13 9.09 -24.92 7.63
N THR A 14 9.77 -24.59 8.71
CA THR A 14 9.37 -25.04 10.02
C THR A 14 8.08 -24.41 10.47
N MET A 15 7.87 -23.16 10.09
CA MET A 15 6.74 -22.40 10.58
C MET A 15 5.65 -22.20 9.55
N LYS A 16 5.50 -23.16 8.66
CA LYS A 16 4.56 -23.00 7.57
C LYS A 16 3.12 -22.78 8.02
N ASN A 17 2.75 -23.27 9.19
CA ASN A 17 1.38 -23.12 9.65
C ASN A 17 1.06 -21.76 10.21
N SER A 18 2.08 -21.05 10.66
CA SER A 18 1.89 -19.71 11.17
C SER A 18 2.46 -18.69 10.21
N LYS A 19 2.62 -19.10 8.95
CA LYS A 19 3.39 -18.31 8.11
C LYS A 19 2.77 -17.06 7.65
N LEU A 20 3.46 -16.02 7.92
CA LEU A 20 3.23 -14.71 7.40
C LEU A 20 4.22 -14.55 6.26
N GLU A 21 3.70 -14.37 5.07
CA GLU A 21 4.54 -14.27 3.87
C GLU A 21 4.21 -13.03 3.09
N TRP A 22 5.22 -12.44 2.49
CA TRP A 22 5.06 -11.25 1.65
C TRP A 22 5.58 -11.54 0.27
N GLU A 23 4.93 -10.93 -0.72
CA GLU A 23 5.47 -10.93 -2.07
C GLU A 23 5.13 -9.61 -2.73
N GLU A 24 5.96 -9.19 -3.68
CA GLU A 24 5.64 -8.01 -4.46
C GLU A 24 4.33 -8.21 -5.19
N ALA A 25 3.49 -7.19 -5.14
CA ALA A 25 2.19 -7.24 -5.79
C ALA A 25 2.23 -6.35 -7.02
N LYS A 26 2.72 -6.89 -8.12
CA LYS A 26 2.90 -6.11 -9.35
C LYS A 26 1.59 -5.61 -9.91
N GLU A 27 0.53 -6.40 -9.81
CA GLU A 27 -0.76 -5.97 -10.31
C GLU A 27 -1.31 -4.82 -9.47
N VAL A 28 -1.04 -4.82 -8.16
CA VAL A 28 -1.46 -3.71 -7.32
C VAL A 28 -0.68 -2.46 -7.69
N LYS A 29 0.61 -2.62 -7.97
CA LYS A 29 1.43 -1.48 -8.40
C LYS A 29 0.90 -0.88 -9.69
N LYS A 30 0.49 -1.71 -10.64
CA LYS A 30 -0.10 -1.22 -11.88
C LYS A 30 -1.38 -0.46 -11.62
N ASP A 31 -2.21 -0.96 -10.70
CA ASP A 31 -3.44 -0.27 -10.35
C ASP A 31 -3.14 1.09 -9.72
N ILE A 32 -2.15 1.15 -8.83
CA ILE A 32 -1.75 2.41 -8.22
C ILE A 32 -1.27 3.38 -9.28
N GLU A 33 -0.42 2.92 -10.20
CA GLU A 33 0.08 3.79 -11.26
C GLU A 33 -1.04 4.32 -12.14
N HIS A 34 -2.02 3.48 -12.44
CA HIS A 34 -3.15 3.91 -13.24
C HIS A 34 -3.99 4.95 -12.51
N ILE A 35 -4.23 4.73 -11.22
CA ILE A 35 -4.97 5.70 -10.41
C ILE A 35 -4.25 7.04 -10.40
N LEU A 36 -2.92 7.02 -10.22
CA LEU A 36 -2.14 8.26 -10.19
C LEU A 36 -2.13 8.96 -11.54
N GLU A 37 -2.22 8.19 -12.61
CA GLU A 37 -2.27 8.77 -13.94
C GLU A 37 -3.61 9.44 -14.24
N ILE A 38 -4.69 8.80 -13.81
CA ILE A 38 -6.03 9.25 -14.13
C ILE A 38 -6.49 10.40 -13.23
N LEU A 39 -6.19 10.31 -11.93
CA LEU A 39 -6.65 11.32 -10.96
C LEU A 39 -5.59 12.40 -10.80
N GLU A 40 -6.03 13.65 -10.84
CA GLU A 40 -5.13 14.79 -10.71
C GLU A 40 -4.90 15.21 -9.27
N ASP A 41 -5.48 14.47 -8.34
CA ASP A 41 -5.47 14.85 -6.93
C ASP A 41 -4.20 14.42 -6.19
N PHE A 42 -3.32 13.68 -6.84
CA PHE A 42 -2.13 13.14 -6.21
C PHE A 42 -0.82 13.60 -6.89
N PRO A 43 -0.68 14.91 -7.19
CA PRO A 43 0.55 15.38 -7.85
C PRO A 43 1.77 15.25 -6.93
N HIS A 44 1.53 15.15 -5.63
CA HIS A 44 2.61 15.04 -4.65
C HIS A 44 3.11 13.61 -4.48
N VAL A 45 2.46 12.63 -5.08
CA VAL A 45 2.84 11.24 -4.88
C VAL A 45 3.85 10.81 -5.95
N ASN A 46 5.02 10.42 -5.51
CA ASN A 46 6.05 9.91 -6.42
C ASN A 46 5.85 8.41 -6.58
N LYS A 47 5.34 8.00 -7.74
CA LYS A 47 5.01 6.59 -7.97
C LYS A 47 6.22 5.68 -7.84
N ASP A 48 7.40 6.20 -8.11
CA ASP A 48 8.63 5.39 -8.01
C ASP A 48 9.02 5.12 -6.57
N ARG A 49 8.37 5.78 -5.62
CA ARG A 49 8.64 5.60 -4.21
C ARG A 49 7.45 4.99 -3.47
N ILE A 50 6.53 4.38 -4.21
CA ILE A 50 5.42 3.60 -3.66
C ILE A 50 5.67 2.14 -3.98
N PHE A 51 5.80 1.32 -2.96
CA PHE A 51 6.06 -0.10 -3.11
C PHE A 51 4.82 -0.88 -2.69
N CYS A 52 4.46 -1.88 -3.46
CA CYS A 52 3.21 -2.61 -3.23
C CYS A 52 3.51 -4.06 -2.94
N TYR A 53 2.95 -4.55 -1.85
CA TYR A 53 3.17 -5.92 -1.40
C TYR A 53 1.85 -6.59 -1.08
N ARG A 54 1.83 -7.90 -1.21
CA ARG A 54 0.70 -8.73 -0.81
C ARG A 54 1.14 -9.61 0.34
N THR A 55 0.31 -9.67 1.38
CA THR A 55 0.61 -10.43 2.58
C THR A 55 -0.35 -11.60 2.69
N TYR A 56 0.21 -12.76 2.94
CA TYR A 56 -0.55 -13.98 3.22
C TYR A 56 -0.37 -14.32 4.70
N GLY A 57 -1.38 -14.94 5.28
CA GLY A 57 -1.26 -15.43 6.65
C GLY A 57 -1.43 -14.40 7.74
N SER A 58 -1.88 -13.20 7.39
CA SER A 58 -2.11 -12.16 8.38
C SER A 58 -3.40 -12.42 9.14
N LYS A 59 -3.42 -12.05 10.42
CA LYS A 59 -4.64 -12.12 11.22
C LYS A 59 -5.44 -10.84 11.15
N SER A 60 -4.93 -9.82 10.48
CA SER A 60 -5.64 -8.57 10.33
C SER A 60 -6.86 -8.75 9.44
N ARG A 61 -7.91 -8.00 9.76
CA ARG A 61 -9.14 -8.03 8.97
C ARG A 61 -9.20 -6.91 7.94
N SER A 62 -8.17 -6.10 7.85
CA SER A 62 -8.13 -5.02 6.89
C SER A 62 -7.98 -5.55 5.48
N TYR A 63 -8.46 -4.79 4.51
CA TYR A 63 -8.21 -5.09 3.11
C TYR A 63 -6.80 -4.71 2.71
N ALA A 64 -6.35 -3.57 3.20
CA ALA A 64 -5.03 -3.05 2.89
C ALA A 64 -4.60 -2.08 3.96
N ARG A 65 -3.33 -1.73 3.94
CA ARG A 65 -2.82 -0.68 4.82
C ARG A 65 -1.58 -0.09 4.17
N ILE A 66 -1.29 1.15 4.56
CA ILE A 66 -0.12 1.84 4.07
C ILE A 66 0.83 2.04 5.24
N TRP A 67 2.12 1.87 4.97
CA TRP A 67 3.15 1.97 5.99
C TRP A 67 3.92 3.26 5.81
N ALA A 68 4.14 3.94 6.92
CA ALA A 68 4.97 5.12 6.98
C ALA A 68 6.44 4.74 6.86
N PHE A 69 7.24 5.70 6.47
CA PHE A 69 8.70 5.54 6.47
C PHE A 69 9.28 6.67 7.29
N PRO A 70 9.39 6.50 8.62
CA PRO A 70 9.75 7.60 9.51
C PRO A 70 11.07 8.27 9.13
N LYS A 71 11.16 9.55 9.45
CA LYS A 71 12.34 10.32 9.09
C LYS A 71 13.62 9.76 9.69
N ILE A 72 13.52 9.16 10.87
CA ILE A 72 14.72 8.60 11.47
C ILE A 72 15.26 7.43 10.63
N PHE A 73 14.35 6.66 10.01
CA PHE A 73 14.77 5.59 9.10
C PHE A 73 15.39 6.17 7.85
N GLN A 74 14.80 7.25 7.33
CA GLN A 74 15.37 7.93 6.17
C GLN A 74 16.77 8.39 6.43
N SER A 75 16.98 8.97 7.60
CA SER A 75 18.31 9.45 7.99
C SER A 75 19.29 8.30 8.18
N ALA A 76 18.86 7.28 8.90
CA ALA A 76 19.75 6.17 9.25
C ALA A 76 20.18 5.38 8.01
N LEU A 77 19.27 5.21 7.06
CA LEU A 77 19.52 4.40 5.88
C LEU A 77 19.93 5.22 4.66
N GLY A 78 19.93 6.55 4.78
CA GLY A 78 20.29 7.42 3.66
C GLY A 78 19.30 7.32 2.51
N LEU A 79 18.02 7.18 2.81
CA LEU A 79 16.99 7.00 1.80
C LEU A 79 16.01 8.16 1.79
N LYS A 80 15.42 8.38 0.63
CA LYS A 80 14.37 9.38 0.47
C LYS A 80 13.05 8.82 0.98
N PRO A 81 12.05 9.70 1.22
CA PRO A 81 10.73 9.22 1.66
C PRO A 81 10.15 8.20 0.69
N ALA A 82 9.44 7.25 1.25
CA ALA A 82 8.79 6.19 0.48
C ALA A 82 7.62 5.68 1.30
N TYR A 83 6.78 4.87 0.66
CA TYR A 83 5.64 4.23 1.33
C TYR A 83 5.49 2.82 0.82
N VAL A 84 4.95 1.96 1.67
CA VAL A 84 4.60 0.60 1.27
C VAL A 84 3.10 0.47 1.41
N ILE A 85 2.44 0.08 0.32
CA ILE A 85 1.03 -0.26 0.36
C ILE A 85 0.95 -1.77 0.37
N GLU A 86 0.33 -2.29 1.40
CA GLU A 86 0.23 -3.72 1.64
C GLU A 86 -1.22 -4.13 1.49
N VAL A 87 -1.50 -5.09 0.58
CA VAL A 87 -2.83 -5.65 0.50
C VAL A 87 -2.83 -6.99 1.21
N LEU A 88 -3.91 -7.25 1.95
CA LEU A 88 -4.02 -8.46 2.76
C LEU A 88 -4.84 -9.47 1.97
N SER A 89 -4.16 -10.49 1.47
CA SER A 89 -4.69 -11.40 0.48
C SER A 89 -6.06 -11.98 0.85
N LYS A 90 -6.21 -12.38 2.10
CA LYS A 90 -7.42 -13.06 2.53
C LYS A 90 -8.70 -12.30 2.23
N TYR A 91 -8.66 -10.98 2.35
CA TYR A 91 -9.84 -10.16 2.15
C TYR A 91 -9.76 -9.34 0.86
N TYR A 92 -8.60 -8.80 0.56
CA TYR A 92 -8.44 -7.95 -0.61
C TYR A 92 -8.71 -8.72 -1.91
N ASP A 93 -8.17 -9.92 -2.01
CA ASP A 93 -8.26 -10.65 -3.28
C ASP A 93 -9.69 -11.10 -3.61
N LYS A 94 -10.57 -11.07 -2.63
CA LYS A 94 -11.98 -11.41 -2.85
C LYS A 94 -12.81 -10.22 -3.34
N LEU A 95 -12.25 -9.02 -3.31
CA LEU A 95 -12.97 -7.84 -3.76
C LEU A 95 -13.06 -7.83 -5.28
N ASP A 96 -14.14 -7.22 -5.80
CA ASP A 96 -14.20 -6.97 -7.23
C ASP A 96 -13.28 -5.80 -7.57
N GLU A 97 -13.11 -5.54 -8.86
CA GLU A 97 -12.15 -4.54 -9.31
C GLU A 97 -12.48 -3.15 -8.79
N ASP A 98 -13.76 -2.79 -8.77
CA ASP A 98 -14.15 -1.48 -8.28
C ASP A 98 -13.78 -1.29 -6.81
N ASN A 99 -14.07 -2.29 -5.99
CA ASN A 99 -13.75 -2.18 -4.58
C ASN A 99 -12.27 -2.21 -4.32
N LYS A 100 -11.50 -2.94 -5.13
CA LYS A 100 -10.05 -2.88 -5.03
C LYS A 100 -9.54 -1.46 -5.27
N LYS A 101 -10.07 -0.79 -6.30
CA LYS A 101 -9.65 0.58 -6.58
C LYS A 101 -10.01 1.53 -5.45
N LYS A 102 -11.21 1.34 -4.88
CA LYS A 102 -11.61 2.16 -3.73
C LYS A 102 -10.63 2.04 -2.58
N VAL A 103 -10.22 0.80 -2.29
CA VAL A 103 -9.28 0.54 -1.21
C VAL A 103 -7.95 1.25 -1.48
N LEU A 104 -7.45 1.15 -2.71
CA LEU A 104 -6.17 1.76 -3.03
C LEU A 104 -6.22 3.28 -2.98
N ILE A 105 -7.31 3.88 -3.45
CA ILE A 105 -7.50 5.33 -3.36
C ILE A 105 -7.51 5.76 -1.89
N HIS A 106 -8.18 4.99 -1.05
CA HIS A 106 -8.22 5.27 0.38
C HIS A 106 -6.81 5.31 0.97
N GLU A 107 -5.98 4.32 0.64
CA GLU A 107 -4.63 4.28 1.18
C GLU A 107 -3.79 5.45 0.67
N LEU A 108 -3.92 5.80 -0.61
CA LEU A 108 -3.19 6.93 -1.16
C LEU A 108 -3.53 8.24 -0.47
N LEU A 109 -4.76 8.37 0.00
CA LEU A 109 -5.18 9.60 0.67
C LEU A 109 -4.50 9.80 2.03
N HIS A 110 -3.88 8.77 2.57
CA HIS A 110 -3.12 8.92 3.80
C HIS A 110 -1.75 9.58 3.58
N ILE A 111 -1.33 9.76 2.34
CA ILE A 111 -0.04 10.38 2.04
C ILE A 111 -0.16 11.89 2.10
N PRO A 112 0.61 12.55 2.99
CA PRO A 112 0.52 14.00 3.09
C PRO A 112 1.12 14.70 1.88
N LYS A 113 0.71 15.93 1.68
CA LYS A 113 1.09 16.69 0.49
C LYS A 113 2.59 16.92 0.37
N ASN A 114 3.30 16.87 1.48
CA ASN A 114 4.76 17.06 1.42
C ASN A 114 5.52 15.75 1.17
N PHE A 115 4.80 14.64 1.04
CA PHE A 115 5.38 13.32 0.75
C PHE A 115 6.57 13.03 1.66
N SER A 116 6.38 13.21 2.95
CA SER A 116 7.49 13.20 3.91
C SER A 116 7.82 11.83 4.49
N GLY A 117 7.01 10.82 4.21
CA GLY A 117 7.13 9.51 4.86
C GLY A 117 6.19 9.36 6.02
N ALA A 118 5.54 10.44 6.45
CA ALA A 118 4.52 10.38 7.49
C ALA A 118 3.17 10.06 6.87
N LEU A 119 2.19 9.75 7.71
CA LEU A 119 0.84 9.42 7.27
C LEU A 119 -0.17 10.33 7.94
N LEU A 120 -1.20 10.70 7.19
CA LEU A 120 -2.33 11.41 7.74
C LEU A 120 -3.24 10.43 8.47
N PRO A 121 -3.70 10.79 9.67
CA PRO A 121 -4.57 9.89 10.43
C PRO A 121 -6.01 9.96 9.91
N HIS A 122 -6.81 8.97 10.33
CA HIS A 122 -8.25 9.03 10.11
C HIS A 122 -8.83 10.03 11.08
N ARG A 123 -9.21 11.21 10.58
CA ARG A 123 -9.87 12.19 11.43
C ARG A 123 -11.27 12.41 10.89
N GLY A 124 -12.25 12.09 11.70
CA GLY A 124 -13.63 12.16 11.27
C GLY A 124 -13.81 11.30 10.04
N ARG A 125 -14.52 11.81 9.06
CA ARG A 125 -14.82 11.05 7.87
C ARG A 125 -14.18 11.64 6.61
N TYR A 126 -13.16 12.45 6.79
CA TYR A 126 -12.57 13.15 5.65
C TYR A 126 -12.03 12.18 4.60
N ILE A 127 -11.20 11.21 5.02
CA ILE A 127 -10.59 10.30 4.07
C ILE A 127 -11.64 9.42 3.42
N GLU A 128 -12.62 8.95 4.18
CA GLU A 128 -13.70 8.15 3.61
C GLU A 128 -14.50 8.92 2.58
N ASN A 129 -14.87 10.16 2.89
CA ASN A 129 -15.66 10.97 1.97
C ASN A 129 -14.86 11.28 0.71
N GLN A 130 -13.59 11.64 0.87
CA GLN A 130 -12.75 11.92 -0.28
C GLN A 130 -12.53 10.68 -1.13
N SER A 131 -12.39 9.53 -0.49
CA SER A 131 -12.20 8.29 -1.20
C SER A 131 -13.38 8.00 -2.13
N LYS A 132 -14.59 8.18 -1.62
CA LYS A 132 -15.79 7.96 -2.43
C LYS A 132 -15.85 8.92 -3.60
N LYS A 133 -15.54 10.18 -3.35
CA LYS A 133 -15.58 11.20 -4.39
C LYS A 133 -14.55 10.91 -5.48
N LEU A 134 -13.33 10.59 -5.07
CA LEU A 134 -12.27 10.34 -6.03
C LEU A 134 -12.52 9.05 -6.83
N PHE A 135 -13.12 8.05 -6.20
CA PHE A 135 -13.46 6.85 -6.94
C PHE A 135 -14.49 7.16 -8.02
N GLN A 136 -15.48 8.01 -7.73
CA GLN A 136 -16.45 8.39 -8.75
C GLN A 136 -15.78 9.12 -9.89
N GLU A 137 -14.86 10.01 -9.60
CA GLU A 137 -14.09 10.69 -10.64
C GLU A 137 -13.29 9.73 -11.48
N TYR A 138 -12.64 8.77 -10.81
CA TYR A 138 -11.84 7.78 -11.49
C TYR A 138 -12.71 6.99 -12.48
N LYS A 139 -13.88 6.55 -12.02
CA LYS A 139 -14.78 5.77 -12.88
C LYS A 139 -15.24 6.57 -14.09
N LYS A 140 -15.50 7.85 -13.91
CA LYS A 140 -15.92 8.69 -15.03
C LYS A 140 -14.81 8.83 -16.06
N LYS A 141 -13.58 9.01 -15.59
CA LYS A 141 -12.47 9.31 -16.49
C LYS A 141 -11.97 8.09 -17.27
N ILE A 142 -12.22 6.91 -16.77
CA ILE A 142 -11.73 5.71 -17.48
C ILE A 142 -12.76 5.14 -18.43
N ARG A 143 -13.91 5.76 -18.57
CA ARG A 143 -14.92 5.30 -19.52
C ARG A 143 -14.61 5.65 -20.96
#